data_654d4608af696a822960262e0aaa6bbd
#
_entry.id   654d4608af696a822960262e0aaa6bbd
#
_cell.length_a   1.000
_cell.length_b   1.000
_cell.length_c   1.000
_cell.angle_alpha   90.00
_cell.angle_beta   90.00
_cell.angle_gamma   90.00
#
_symmetry.space_group_name_H-M   'P 1'
#
loop_
_entity.id
_entity.type
_entity.pdbx_description
1 polymer ?
#
loop_
_entity_poly.entity_id
_entity_poly.type
_entity_poly.pdbx_seq_one_letter_code
_entity_poly.pdbx_strand_id
1 'polypeptide(L)'
;MFECHVCSSKEYRTELVNEVFQIRDKFYLVEKIPATVCSRCGEEIFSRETTEQIRAMLHSEAKPVRSISVDVFSYSSESKVS
;
A
#
# COMPACT_ATOMS: atom_id res chain seq x y z
N MET A 1 9.15 18.61 7.85
CA MET A 1 7.88 19.34 7.61
C MET A 1 7.17 18.71 6.42
N PHE A 2 5.89 18.47 6.58
CA PHE A 2 5.09 17.83 5.52
C PHE A 2 4.63 18.85 4.48
N GLU A 3 4.75 18.47 3.22
CA GLU A 3 4.14 19.20 2.12
C GLU A 3 3.74 18.19 1.05
N CYS A 4 2.47 18.19 0.68
CA CYS A 4 1.95 17.22 -0.27
C CYS A 4 2.46 17.54 -1.68
N HIS A 5 2.96 16.52 -2.37
CA HIS A 5 3.47 16.68 -3.73
C HIS A 5 2.35 16.89 -4.76
N VAL A 6 1.14 16.50 -4.41
CA VAL A 6 0.03 16.58 -5.34
C VAL A 6 -0.69 17.92 -5.27
N CYS A 7 -1.03 18.36 -4.06
CA CYS A 7 -1.82 19.58 -3.91
C CYS A 7 -1.11 20.68 -3.13
N SER A 8 0.13 20.44 -2.72
CA SER A 8 0.95 21.41 -1.99
C SER A 8 0.38 21.78 -0.62
N SER A 9 -0.59 21.05 -0.13
CA SER A 9 -1.14 21.29 1.19
C SER A 9 -0.12 20.92 2.25
N LYS A 10 -0.16 21.62 3.37
CA LYS A 10 0.68 21.30 4.52
C LYS A 10 -0.12 20.64 5.63
N GLU A 11 -1.39 20.39 5.39
CA GLU A 11 -2.26 19.73 6.34
C GLU A 11 -2.23 18.22 6.11
N TYR A 12 -2.07 17.49 7.21
CA TYR A 12 -1.96 16.05 7.13
C TYR A 12 -2.50 15.41 8.39
N ARG A 13 -2.72 14.10 8.30
CA ARG A 13 -3.06 13.28 9.45
C ARG A 13 -2.27 12.00 9.37
N THR A 14 -2.18 11.28 10.48
CA THR A 14 -1.51 9.98 10.53
C THR A 14 -2.57 8.89 10.59
N GLU A 15 -2.44 7.88 9.75
CA GLU A 15 -3.38 6.77 9.72
C GLU A 15 -2.64 5.46 9.53
N LEU A 16 -3.28 4.37 9.94
CA LEU A 16 -2.79 3.03 9.63
C LEU A 16 -3.51 2.58 8.37
N VAL A 17 -2.76 2.21 7.36
CA VAL A 17 -3.33 1.84 6.07
C VAL A 17 -2.88 0.44 5.67
N ASN A 18 -3.62 -0.15 4.73
CA ASN A 18 -3.28 -1.45 4.17
C ASN A 18 -2.89 -1.24 2.71
N GLU A 19 -1.82 -1.92 2.28
CA GLU A 19 -1.34 -1.79 0.90
C GLU A 19 -0.97 -3.15 0.36
N VAL A 20 -1.15 -3.32 -0.94
CA VAL A 20 -0.77 -4.55 -1.64
C VAL A 20 0.51 -4.28 -2.40
N PHE A 21 1.49 -5.15 -2.19
CA PHE A 21 2.77 -5.07 -2.89
C PHE A 21 2.93 -6.27 -3.78
N GLN A 22 3.47 -6.05 -4.96
CA GLN A 22 3.78 -7.14 -5.87
C GLN A 22 5.28 -7.26 -6.01
N ILE A 23 5.80 -8.46 -5.70
CA ILE A 23 7.21 -8.76 -5.87
C ILE A 23 7.28 -9.99 -6.75
N ARG A 24 7.79 -9.80 -7.97
CA ARG A 24 7.82 -10.85 -9.00
C ARG A 24 6.38 -11.30 -9.27
N ASP A 25 6.08 -12.55 -9.03
CA ASP A 25 4.75 -13.10 -9.31
C ASP A 25 3.87 -13.20 -8.08
N LYS A 26 4.34 -12.69 -6.95
CA LYS A 26 3.60 -12.81 -5.70
C LYS A 26 3.06 -11.48 -5.25
N PHE A 27 1.89 -11.54 -4.66
CA PHE A 27 1.24 -10.38 -4.06
C PHE A 27 1.25 -10.52 -2.55
N TYR A 28 1.53 -9.42 -1.90
CA TYR A 28 1.58 -9.38 -0.44
C TYR A 28 0.70 -8.25 0.05
N LEU A 29 -0.17 -8.56 1.00
CA LEU A 29 -0.98 -7.53 1.66
C LEU A 29 -0.31 -7.21 2.99
N VAL A 30 0.07 -5.96 3.17
CA VAL A 30 0.66 -5.50 4.42
C VAL A 30 -0.36 -4.59 5.08
N GLU A 31 -0.69 -4.92 6.33
CA GLU A 31 -1.72 -4.22 7.07
C GLU A 31 -1.11 -3.34 8.16
N LYS A 32 -1.86 -2.33 8.56
CA LYS A 32 -1.51 -1.47 9.69
C LYS A 32 -0.19 -0.74 9.48
N ILE A 33 0.00 -0.23 8.27
CA ILE A 33 1.19 0.54 7.94
C ILE A 33 0.97 2.00 8.36
N PRO A 34 1.85 2.55 9.20
CA PRO A 34 1.70 3.96 9.56
C PRO A 34 1.99 4.83 8.34
N ALA A 35 1.09 5.72 8.03
CA ALA A 35 1.21 6.59 6.87
C ALA A 35 0.85 8.01 7.23
N THR A 36 1.50 8.96 6.56
CA THR A 36 1.10 10.35 6.61
C THR A 36 0.16 10.59 5.43
N VAL A 37 -1.03 11.05 5.72
CA VAL A 37 -2.06 11.21 4.70
C VAL A 37 -2.40 12.68 4.58
N CYS A 38 -2.34 13.20 3.35
CA CYS A 38 -2.72 14.57 3.10
C CYS A 38 -4.21 14.77 3.40
N SER A 39 -4.53 15.75 4.23
CA SER A 39 -5.91 15.96 4.62
C SER A 39 -6.78 16.53 3.51
N ARG A 40 -6.18 17.06 2.46
CA ARG A 40 -6.93 17.64 1.36
C ARG A 40 -7.18 16.67 0.22
N CYS A 41 -6.13 15.99 -0.25
CA CYS A 41 -6.27 15.14 -1.44
C CYS A 41 -6.21 13.65 -1.14
N GLY A 42 -5.86 13.26 0.10
CA GLY A 42 -5.81 11.86 0.49
C GLY A 42 -4.54 11.13 0.08
N GLU A 43 -3.53 11.84 -0.43
CA GLU A 43 -2.27 11.21 -0.83
C GLU A 43 -1.59 10.60 0.38
N GLU A 44 -1.15 9.34 0.24
CA GLU A 44 -0.47 8.61 1.32
C GLU A 44 1.02 8.67 1.12
N ILE A 45 1.73 8.98 2.19
CA ILE A 45 3.18 9.08 2.17
C ILE A 45 3.74 8.22 3.30
N PHE A 46 4.71 7.39 2.97
CA PHE A 46 5.36 6.54 3.95
C PHE A 46 6.75 7.09 4.25
N SER A 47 7.15 7.00 5.51
CA SER A 47 8.49 7.41 5.88
C SER A 47 9.50 6.41 5.30
N ARG A 48 10.75 6.83 5.23
CA ARG A 48 11.81 5.96 4.78
C ARG A 48 11.94 4.72 5.66
N GLU A 49 11.83 4.92 6.96
CA GLU A 49 11.91 3.80 7.90
C GLU A 49 10.80 2.80 7.69
N THR A 50 9.57 3.29 7.47
CA THR A 50 8.44 2.43 7.21
C THR A 50 8.66 1.64 5.94
N THR A 51 9.12 2.30 4.88
CA THR A 51 9.37 1.64 3.61
C THR A 51 10.43 0.56 3.74
N GLU A 52 11.50 0.84 4.50
CA GLU A 52 12.55 -0.14 4.67
C GLU A 52 12.09 -1.33 5.51
N GLN A 53 11.24 -1.09 6.51
CA GLN A 53 10.70 -2.18 7.30
C GLN A 53 9.81 -3.09 6.46
N ILE A 54 9.01 -2.50 5.59
CA ILE A 54 8.16 -3.29 4.70
C ILE A 54 9.02 -4.12 3.77
N ARG A 55 10.05 -3.53 3.20
CA ARG A 55 10.95 -4.25 2.30
C ARG A 55 11.62 -5.41 3.02
N ALA A 56 12.12 -5.17 4.20
CA ALA A 56 12.78 -6.22 4.97
C ALA A 56 11.79 -7.35 5.29
N MET A 57 10.57 -6.99 5.65
CA MET A 57 9.54 -7.97 5.99
C MET A 57 9.21 -8.87 4.79
N LEU A 58 9.07 -8.28 3.61
CA LEU A 58 8.65 -9.03 2.43
C LEU A 58 9.78 -9.82 1.80
N HIS A 59 11.03 -9.40 2.00
CA HIS A 59 12.19 -10.10 1.45
C HIS A 59 12.85 -11.05 2.43
N SER A 60 12.41 -11.06 3.68
CA SER A 60 12.95 -11.99 4.66
C SER A 60 12.17 -13.28 4.61
N GLU A 61 12.55 -14.22 5.46
CA GLU A 61 11.82 -15.47 5.60
C GLU A 61 10.75 -15.38 6.67
N ALA A 62 10.36 -14.18 7.02
CA ALA A 62 9.30 -13.97 8.00
C ALA A 62 8.01 -14.59 7.49
N LYS A 63 7.29 -15.22 8.39
CA LYS A 63 6.03 -15.88 8.04
C LYS A 63 4.89 -14.86 8.14
N PRO A 64 3.93 -14.93 7.22
CA PRO A 64 2.78 -14.05 7.33
C PRO A 64 1.93 -14.39 8.54
N VAL A 65 1.20 -13.40 9.05
CA VAL A 65 0.29 -13.64 10.16
C VAL A 65 -0.92 -14.45 9.71
N ARG A 66 -1.27 -14.35 8.43
CA ARG A 66 -2.30 -15.19 7.82
C ARG A 66 -2.20 -15.10 6.31
N SER A 67 -2.86 -16.00 5.64
CA SER A 67 -2.92 -15.99 4.19
C SER A 67 -4.37 -15.92 3.75
N ILE A 68 -4.62 -15.16 2.69
CA ILE A 68 -5.96 -15.02 2.12
C ILE A 68 -5.91 -15.36 0.65
N SER A 69 -7.08 -15.73 0.11
CA SER A 69 -7.23 -15.96 -1.32
C SER A 69 -7.60 -14.66 -1.99
N VAL A 70 -7.07 -14.44 -3.19
CA VAL A 70 -7.34 -13.24 -3.96
C VAL A 70 -7.97 -13.64 -5.28
N ASP A 71 -9.15 -13.09 -5.56
CA ASP A 71 -9.80 -13.32 -6.84
C ASP A 71 -9.12 -12.49 -7.91
N VAL A 72 -8.86 -13.13 -9.05
CA VAL A 72 -8.16 -12.47 -10.16
C VAL A 72 -9.09 -12.38 -11.35
N PHE A 73 -9.25 -11.18 -11.85
CA PHE A 73 -10.06 -10.93 -13.04
C PHE A 73 -9.15 -10.40 -14.15
N SER A 74 -9.33 -10.90 -15.34
CA SER A 74 -8.58 -10.41 -16.49
C SER A 74 -9.48 -9.50 -17.32
N TYR A 75 -8.99 -8.31 -17.58
CA TYR A 75 -9.70 -7.39 -18.45
C TYR A 75 -9.49 -7.83 -19.91
N SER A 76 -10.57 -7.91 -20.67
CA SER A 76 -10.50 -8.32 -22.06
C SER A 76 -11.73 -7.76 -22.77
N SER A 77 -11.57 -7.43 -24.06
CA SER A 77 -12.69 -6.92 -24.84
C SER A 77 -13.78 -7.96 -25.04
N GLU A 78 -13.47 -9.22 -24.82
CA GLU A 78 -14.43 -10.30 -24.90
C GLU A 78 -15.05 -10.63 -23.56
N SER A 79 -14.56 -10.02 -22.52
CA SER A 79 -15.09 -10.24 -21.19
C SER A 79 -16.50 -9.70 -21.12
N LYS A 80 -17.44 -10.57 -20.88
CA LYS A 80 -18.84 -10.18 -20.77
C LYS A 80 -19.14 -9.91 -19.33
N VAL A 81 -19.34 -8.65 -19.05
CA VAL A 81 -19.82 -8.26 -17.74
C VAL A 81 -21.33 -8.23 -17.85
N SER A 82 -21.93 -9.25 -17.41
CA SER A 82 -23.37 -9.34 -17.50
C SER A 82 -23.94 -9.78 -16.18
#